data_eb736e85261bb6e87de42c0c272fce59
#
_entry.id   eb736e85261bb6e87de42c0c272fce59
#
_cell.length_a   1.000
_cell.length_b   1.000
_cell.length_c   1.000
_cell.angle_alpha   90.00
_cell.angle_beta   90.00
_cell.angle_gamma   90.00
#
_symmetry.space_group_name_H-M   'P 1'
#
loop_
_entity.id
_entity.type
_entity.pdbx_description
1 polymer ?
#
loop_
_entity_poly.entity_id
_entity_poly.type
_entity_poly.pdbx_seq_one_letter_code
_entity_poly.pdbx_strand_id
1 'polypeptide(L)'
;MLFSVIAYGQTKPKDMDDKKQIEQLYKQMYQAMIAKDIATLNTILAEGSVLIHMTGTKQPKKQYLHEIENGTLNYYSVEDDEISITVNGTTAEMTGRSRVNAAVYGGGRHTWRLQMKSKLAKNDGCWQFVESKASTY
;
A
#
# COMPACT_ATOMS: atom_id res chain seq x y z
N MET A 1 -6.07 -10.41 -40.08
CA MET A 1 -6.12 -10.13 -39.39
C MET A 1 -6.16 -9.75 -38.57
N LEU A 2 -6.17 -9.51 -38.19
CA LEU A 2 -6.32 -9.18 -37.34
C LEU A 2 -6.18 -8.66 -36.54
N PHE A 3 -5.99 -8.38 -36.23
CA PHE A 3 -5.91 -7.94 -35.37
C PHE A 3 -6.36 -7.36 -34.75
N SER A 4 -6.45 -6.97 -35.03
CA SER A 4 -7.38 -6.31 -34.71
C SER A 4 -7.90 -6.55 -33.63
N VAL A 5 -8.06 -7.44 -33.46
CA VAL A 5 -8.54 -7.96 -32.41
C VAL A 5 -8.06 -7.39 -31.32
N ILE A 6 -7.03 -7.12 -31.24
CA ILE A 6 -6.41 -6.63 -30.29
C ILE A 6 -7.02 -5.56 -29.65
N ALA A 7 -7.58 -4.73 -30.44
CA ALA A 7 -8.23 -3.61 -29.91
C ALA A 7 -9.09 -3.98 -28.75
N TYR A 8 -9.24 -5.27 -28.57
CA TYR A 8 -10.17 -5.65 -27.62
C TYR A 8 -9.80 -5.45 -26.28
N GLY A 9 -8.76 -5.75 -25.95
CA GLY A 9 -8.36 -5.58 -24.59
C GLY A 9 -8.56 -4.14 -24.17
N GLN A 10 -8.58 -3.29 -25.14
CA GLN A 10 -8.66 -1.90 -24.83
C GLN A 10 -10.01 -1.38 -24.53
N THR A 11 -11.01 -2.19 -24.66
CA THR A 11 -12.36 -1.73 -24.38
C THR A 11 -12.61 -1.63 -22.86
N LYS A 12 -11.73 -2.18 -22.04
CA LYS A 12 -11.88 -2.08 -20.60
C LYS A 12 -11.63 -0.65 -20.13
N PRO A 13 -12.49 -0.11 -19.24
CA PRO A 13 -12.24 1.19 -18.66
C PRO A 13 -10.95 1.17 -17.86
N LYS A 14 -10.10 2.15 -18.09
CA LYS A 14 -8.83 2.24 -17.39
C LYS A 14 -9.01 2.34 -15.89
N ASP A 15 -10.03 3.04 -15.43
CA ASP A 15 -10.28 3.21 -14.00
C ASP A 15 -10.52 1.87 -13.30
N MET A 16 -11.17 0.93 -13.95
CA MET A 16 -11.41 -0.38 -13.37
C MET A 16 -10.10 -1.15 -13.24
N ASP A 17 -9.24 -1.09 -14.24
CA ASP A 17 -7.95 -1.73 -14.17
C ASP A 17 -7.08 -1.07 -13.11
N ASP A 18 -7.10 0.25 -13.04
CA ASP A 18 -6.33 0.98 -12.06
C ASP A 18 -6.79 0.66 -10.64
N LYS A 19 -8.09 0.57 -10.40
CA LYS A 19 -8.60 0.20 -9.08
C LYS A 19 -8.13 -1.20 -8.69
N LYS A 20 -8.18 -2.16 -9.61
CA LYS A 20 -7.70 -3.50 -9.34
C LYS A 20 -6.22 -3.52 -9.03
N GLN A 21 -5.44 -2.78 -9.80
CA GLN A 21 -4.00 -2.69 -9.58
C GLN A 21 -3.69 -2.12 -8.20
N ILE A 22 -4.40 -1.08 -7.79
CA ILE A 22 -4.19 -0.44 -6.49
C ILE A 22 -4.60 -1.39 -5.35
N GLU A 23 -5.71 -2.10 -5.52
CA GLU A 23 -6.14 -3.08 -4.52
C GLU A 23 -5.09 -4.17 -4.35
N GLN A 24 -4.56 -4.69 -5.44
CA GLN A 24 -3.51 -5.69 -5.40
C GLN A 24 -2.23 -5.15 -4.80
N LEU A 25 -1.91 -3.89 -5.10
CA LEU A 25 -0.74 -3.23 -4.55
C LEU A 25 -0.83 -3.12 -3.03
N TYR A 26 -1.99 -2.80 -2.50
CA TYR A 26 -2.23 -2.71 -1.07
C TYR A 26 -2.01 -4.09 -0.40
N LYS A 27 -2.56 -5.14 -0.99
CA LYS A 27 -2.38 -6.50 -0.48
C LYS A 27 -0.92 -6.94 -0.57
N GLN A 28 -0.27 -6.63 -1.67
CA GLN A 28 1.15 -6.95 -1.86
C GLN A 28 2.02 -6.21 -0.85
N MET A 29 1.69 -4.97 -0.54
CA MET A 29 2.41 -4.18 0.45
C MET A 29 2.41 -4.89 1.81
N TYR A 30 1.24 -5.33 2.30
CA TYR A 30 1.17 -6.02 3.57
C TYR A 30 1.89 -7.37 3.54
N GLN A 31 1.79 -8.13 2.45
CA GLN A 31 2.52 -9.38 2.33
C GLN A 31 4.02 -9.16 2.36
N ALA A 32 4.50 -8.12 1.70
CA ALA A 32 5.91 -7.75 1.72
C ALA A 32 6.36 -7.31 3.12
N MET A 33 5.51 -6.59 3.84
CA MET A 33 5.79 -6.19 5.23
C MET A 33 5.91 -7.42 6.14
N ILE A 34 5.01 -8.37 6.00
CA ILE A 34 5.04 -9.61 6.77
C ILE A 34 6.31 -10.41 6.46
N ALA A 35 6.66 -10.52 5.19
CA ALA A 35 7.83 -11.27 4.74
C ALA A 35 9.15 -10.52 4.91
N LYS A 36 9.11 -9.25 5.29
CA LYS A 36 10.28 -8.35 5.34
C LYS A 36 10.97 -8.30 3.97
N ASP A 37 10.17 -8.28 2.91
CA ASP A 37 10.65 -8.19 1.53
C ASP A 37 10.90 -6.73 1.20
N ILE A 38 12.05 -6.25 1.58
CA ILE A 38 12.44 -4.84 1.44
C ILE A 38 12.54 -4.43 -0.03
N ALA A 39 12.99 -5.33 -0.89
CA ALA A 39 13.11 -5.02 -2.33
C ALA A 39 11.74 -4.71 -2.93
N THR A 40 10.72 -5.51 -2.62
CA THR A 40 9.36 -5.27 -3.09
C THR A 40 8.81 -3.97 -2.51
N LEU A 41 8.99 -3.74 -1.21
CA LEU A 41 8.52 -2.51 -0.57
C LEU A 41 9.19 -1.29 -1.18
N ASN A 42 10.47 -1.39 -1.50
CA ASN A 42 11.20 -0.30 -2.12
C ASN A 42 10.63 0.08 -3.48
N THR A 43 10.06 -0.88 -4.20
CA THR A 43 9.42 -0.64 -5.49
C THR A 43 8.01 -0.06 -5.34
N ILE A 44 7.27 -0.52 -4.34
CA ILE A 44 5.88 -0.11 -4.11
C ILE A 44 5.78 1.31 -3.55
N LEU A 45 6.75 1.71 -2.73
CA LEU A 45 6.76 3.02 -2.11
C LEU A 45 7.54 4.00 -2.98
N ALA A 46 6.93 5.13 -3.31
CA ALA A 46 7.59 6.13 -4.15
C ALA A 46 8.77 6.78 -3.42
N GLU A 47 9.74 7.29 -4.19
CA GLU A 47 10.78 8.11 -3.60
C GLU A 47 10.15 9.34 -2.96
N GLY A 48 10.59 9.68 -1.78
CA GLY A 48 10.00 10.78 -1.04
C GLY A 48 8.71 10.45 -0.33
N SER A 49 8.25 9.19 -0.40
CA SER A 49 7.02 8.81 0.28
C SER A 49 7.18 8.88 1.80
N VAL A 50 6.07 9.07 2.50
CA VAL A 50 6.09 9.22 3.94
C VAL A 50 4.93 8.46 4.56
N LEU A 51 5.18 7.84 5.71
CA LEU A 51 4.14 7.25 6.53
C LEU A 51 3.89 8.18 7.72
N ILE A 52 2.64 8.54 7.94
CA ILE A 52 2.24 9.35 9.08
C ILE A 52 1.59 8.41 10.10
N HIS A 53 2.23 8.24 11.23
CA HIS A 53 1.74 7.37 12.30
C HIS A 53 0.55 7.99 13.04
N MET A 54 -0.14 7.18 13.84
CA MET A 54 -1.28 7.64 14.63
C MET A 54 -0.92 8.79 15.57
N THR A 55 0.32 8.87 15.98
CA THR A 55 0.81 9.96 16.83
C THR A 55 1.07 11.26 16.07
N GLY A 56 0.97 11.22 14.73
CA GLY A 56 1.33 12.34 13.87
C GLY A 56 2.78 12.36 13.45
N THR A 57 3.58 11.43 13.96
CA THR A 57 5.00 11.35 13.59
C THR A 57 5.14 10.95 12.13
N LYS A 58 5.93 11.71 11.38
CA LYS A 58 6.17 11.43 9.96
C LYS A 58 7.44 10.61 9.83
N GLN A 59 7.33 9.49 9.09
CA GLN A 59 8.44 8.58 8.89
C GLN A 59 8.74 8.47 7.40
N PRO A 60 9.92 8.94 6.96
CA PRO A 60 10.30 8.81 5.55
C PRO A 60 10.48 7.34 5.17
N LYS A 61 10.35 7.06 3.87
CA LYS A 61 10.48 5.73 3.31
C LYS A 61 11.70 4.98 3.82
N LYS A 62 12.87 5.59 3.77
CA LYS A 62 14.12 4.95 4.15
C LYS A 62 14.10 4.48 5.60
N GLN A 63 13.61 5.30 6.50
CA GLN A 63 13.52 4.96 7.91
C GLN A 63 12.49 3.85 8.12
N TYR A 64 11.36 3.91 7.45
CA TYR A 64 10.30 2.92 7.57
C TYR A 64 10.79 1.54 7.14
N LEU A 65 11.47 1.47 5.99
CA LEU A 65 12.03 0.22 5.50
C LEU A 65 13.10 -0.34 6.45
N HIS A 66 13.93 0.54 7.00
CA HIS A 66 14.96 0.12 7.93
C HIS A 66 14.34 -0.49 9.20
N GLU A 67 13.25 0.08 9.70
CA GLU A 67 12.59 -0.42 10.91
C GLU A 67 11.83 -1.73 10.68
N ILE A 68 11.36 -1.96 9.48
CA ILE A 68 10.79 -3.27 9.12
C ILE A 68 11.92 -4.31 9.08
N GLU A 69 13.03 -3.97 8.45
CA GLU A 69 14.14 -4.87 8.29
C GLU A 69 14.77 -5.26 9.63
N ASN A 70 14.96 -4.30 10.52
CA ASN A 70 15.64 -4.55 11.79
C ASN A 70 14.73 -5.09 12.91
N GLY A 71 13.45 -5.25 12.64
CA GLY A 71 12.51 -5.82 13.61
C GLY A 71 11.92 -4.83 14.60
N THR A 72 12.13 -3.53 14.42
CA THR A 72 11.44 -2.52 15.21
C THR A 72 9.94 -2.57 14.90
N LEU A 73 9.59 -2.84 13.63
CA LEU A 73 8.22 -3.04 13.18
C LEU A 73 8.11 -4.48 12.66
N ASN A 74 7.37 -5.33 13.36
CA ASN A 74 7.18 -6.72 12.95
C ASN A 74 5.71 -6.97 12.64
N TYR A 75 5.42 -7.41 11.43
CA TYR A 75 4.07 -7.70 10.97
C TYR A 75 3.91 -9.21 10.81
N TYR A 76 2.80 -9.78 11.32
CA TYR A 76 2.59 -11.22 11.32
C TYR A 76 1.42 -11.66 10.46
N SER A 77 0.32 -10.92 10.45
CA SER A 77 -0.85 -11.25 9.64
C SER A 77 -1.69 -10.01 9.36
N VAL A 78 -2.51 -10.10 8.33
CA VAL A 78 -3.42 -9.02 7.94
C VAL A 78 -4.71 -9.65 7.42
N GLU A 79 -5.85 -9.07 7.82
CA GLU A 79 -7.15 -9.41 7.27
C GLU A 79 -7.83 -8.11 6.88
N ASP A 80 -8.22 -8.00 5.61
CA ASP A 80 -8.82 -6.77 5.11
C ASP A 80 -10.32 -6.75 5.41
N ASP A 81 -10.80 -5.67 6.00
CA ASP A 81 -12.22 -5.46 6.27
C ASP A 81 -12.88 -4.59 5.21
N GLU A 82 -12.18 -3.59 4.70
CA GLU A 82 -12.72 -2.68 3.70
C GLU A 82 -11.62 -2.02 2.91
N ILE A 83 -11.79 -1.92 1.60
CA ILE A 83 -10.87 -1.19 0.73
C ILE A 83 -11.71 -0.31 -0.19
N SER A 84 -11.46 0.99 -0.15
CA SER A 84 -12.17 1.97 -0.97
C SER A 84 -11.15 2.78 -1.76
N ILE A 85 -11.34 2.88 -3.07
CA ILE A 85 -10.36 3.49 -3.98
C ILE A 85 -11.07 4.46 -4.92
N THR A 86 -10.50 5.65 -5.06
CA THR A 86 -10.95 6.64 -6.04
C THR A 86 -9.78 7.00 -6.94
N VAL A 87 -9.92 6.76 -8.23
CA VAL A 87 -8.88 7.04 -9.22
C VAL A 87 -9.21 8.34 -9.94
N ASN A 88 -8.20 9.18 -10.13
CA ASN A 88 -8.37 10.44 -10.82
C ASN A 88 -7.17 10.62 -11.77
N GLY A 89 -7.26 10.01 -12.95
CA GLY A 89 -6.17 10.02 -13.93
C GLY A 89 -4.95 9.27 -13.43
N THR A 90 -3.86 9.98 -13.21
CA THR A 90 -2.60 9.39 -12.73
C THR A 90 -2.41 9.53 -11.23
N THR A 91 -3.44 9.96 -10.51
CA THR A 91 -3.41 9.98 -9.05
C THR A 91 -4.59 9.20 -8.50
N ALA A 92 -4.48 8.77 -7.27
CA ALA A 92 -5.56 8.04 -6.61
C ALA A 92 -5.50 8.26 -5.11
N GLU A 93 -6.65 8.06 -4.47
CA GLU A 93 -6.75 8.03 -3.03
C GLU A 93 -7.40 6.72 -2.63
N MET A 94 -6.94 6.13 -1.55
CA MET A 94 -7.56 4.94 -1.03
C MET A 94 -7.68 5.00 0.48
N THR A 95 -8.67 4.29 1.00
CA THR A 95 -8.80 4.02 2.41
C THR A 95 -8.87 2.51 2.58
N GLY A 96 -7.90 1.95 3.28
CA GLY A 96 -7.89 0.52 3.60
C GLY A 96 -8.10 0.34 5.09
N ARG A 97 -9.05 -0.50 5.46
CA ARG A 97 -9.30 -0.90 6.85
C ARG A 97 -8.96 -2.36 6.99
N SER A 98 -8.01 -2.66 7.85
CA SER A 98 -7.51 -4.03 8.00
C SER A 98 -7.18 -4.32 9.46
N ARG A 99 -7.39 -5.57 9.86
CA ARG A 99 -6.96 -6.04 11.15
C ARG A 99 -5.55 -6.58 10.99
N VAL A 100 -4.60 -5.92 11.62
CA VAL A 100 -3.17 -6.18 11.45
C VAL A 100 -2.58 -6.67 12.75
N ASN A 101 -2.03 -7.89 12.75
CA ASN A 101 -1.34 -8.42 13.91
C ASN A 101 0.13 -8.06 13.78
N ALA A 102 0.63 -7.31 14.73
CA ALA A 102 1.98 -6.77 14.69
C ALA A 102 2.55 -6.59 16.09
N ALA A 103 3.87 -6.58 16.19
CA ALA A 103 4.60 -6.18 17.37
C ALA A 103 5.50 -5.02 16.98
N VAL A 104 5.32 -3.88 17.63
CA VAL A 104 6.02 -2.66 17.23
C VAL A 104 6.79 -2.08 18.41
N TYR A 105 7.96 -1.53 18.12
CA TYR A 105 8.79 -0.83 19.08
C TYR A 105 9.07 -1.66 20.36
N GLY A 106 9.36 -2.94 20.17
CA GLY A 106 9.71 -3.83 21.31
C GLY A 106 8.54 -4.32 22.12
N GLY A 107 7.31 -4.00 21.72
CA GLY A 107 6.11 -4.48 22.41
C GLY A 107 5.73 -5.89 22.01
N GLY A 108 4.71 -6.44 22.66
CA GLY A 108 4.18 -7.76 22.32
C GLY A 108 3.28 -7.71 21.11
N ARG A 109 2.94 -8.89 20.60
CA ARG A 109 2.02 -9.00 19.46
C ARG A 109 0.63 -8.54 19.86
N HIS A 110 0.01 -7.77 18.99
CA HIS A 110 -1.34 -7.23 19.20
C HIS A 110 -2.03 -7.08 17.86
N THR A 111 -3.34 -7.25 17.84
CA THR A 111 -4.12 -7.03 16.61
C THR A 111 -4.70 -5.62 16.64
N TRP A 112 -4.31 -4.84 15.65
CA TRP A 112 -4.72 -3.46 15.52
C TRP A 112 -5.77 -3.36 14.41
N ARG A 113 -6.84 -2.62 14.66
CA ARG A 113 -7.77 -2.24 13.61
C ARG A 113 -7.23 -0.96 12.99
N LEU A 114 -6.47 -1.12 11.90
CA LEU A 114 -5.79 0.00 11.27
C LEU A 114 -6.51 0.50 10.03
N GLN A 115 -6.68 1.81 9.97
CA GLN A 115 -7.15 2.47 8.77
C GLN A 115 -5.98 3.21 8.16
N MET A 116 -5.70 2.93 6.88
CA MET A 116 -4.67 3.62 6.13
C MET A 116 -5.34 4.46 5.07
N LYS A 117 -5.18 5.78 5.17
CA LYS A 117 -5.58 6.69 4.10
C LYS A 117 -4.32 6.99 3.30
N SER A 118 -4.35 6.60 2.03
CA SER A 118 -3.16 6.69 1.19
C SER A 118 -3.42 7.51 -0.06
N LYS A 119 -2.38 8.22 -0.48
CA LYS A 119 -2.32 8.88 -1.77
C LYS A 119 -1.36 8.09 -2.65
N LEU A 120 -1.76 7.86 -3.89
CA LEU A 120 -0.96 7.11 -4.84
C LEU A 120 -0.77 7.93 -6.13
N ALA A 121 0.30 7.64 -6.83
CA ALA A 121 0.57 8.22 -8.13
C ALA A 121 1.04 7.14 -9.09
N LYS A 122 0.71 7.30 -10.37
CA LYS A 122 1.10 6.37 -11.41
C LYS A 122 2.26 6.96 -12.18
N ASN A 123 3.39 6.27 -12.15
CA ASN A 123 4.60 6.66 -12.86
C ASN A 123 5.04 5.52 -13.77
N ASP A 124 5.28 5.81 -15.04
CA ASP A 124 5.72 4.82 -16.03
C ASP A 124 4.81 3.59 -16.02
N GLY A 125 3.50 3.81 -15.92
CA GLY A 125 2.51 2.76 -15.94
C GLY A 125 2.34 1.99 -14.62
N CYS A 126 3.07 2.36 -13.57
CA CYS A 126 3.01 1.66 -12.29
C CYS A 126 2.54 2.57 -11.17
N TRP A 127 1.60 2.08 -10.36
CA TRP A 127 1.13 2.79 -9.19
C TRP A 127 2.10 2.63 -8.03
N GLN A 128 2.29 3.70 -7.27
CA GLN A 128 3.12 3.68 -6.06
C GLN A 128 2.44 4.48 -4.97
N PHE A 129 2.68 4.11 -3.72
CA PHE A 129 2.20 4.88 -2.58
C PHE A 129 3.10 6.10 -2.39
N VAL A 130 2.47 7.28 -2.26
CA VAL A 130 3.17 8.54 -2.08
C VAL A 130 3.10 8.99 -0.63
N GLU A 131 1.97 8.77 0.02
CA GLU A 131 1.77 9.13 1.40
C GLU A 131 0.73 8.19 2.00
N SER A 132 0.95 7.75 3.23
CA SER A 132 -0.05 6.95 3.94
C SER A 132 -0.17 7.47 5.36
N LYS A 133 -1.41 7.65 5.82
CA LYS A 133 -1.69 8.09 7.18
C LYS A 133 -2.44 6.99 7.92
N ALA A 134 -1.87 6.56 9.04
CA ALA A 134 -2.44 5.51 9.87
C ALA A 134 -3.35 6.09 10.94
N SER A 135 -4.46 5.40 11.19
CA SER A 135 -5.35 5.67 12.31
C SER A 135 -6.03 4.36 12.71
N THR A 136 -6.87 4.40 13.73
CA THR A 136 -7.67 3.23 14.10
C THR A 136 -9.10 3.40 13.61
N TYR A 137 -9.87 2.33 13.62
CA TYR A 137 -11.28 2.39 13.25
C TYR A 137 -12.12 1.45 14.10
#